data_5e51471d68117ddc780870d67a674f4e
#
_entry.id   5e51471d68117ddc780870d67a674f4e
#
_cell.length_a   1.000
_cell.length_b   1.000
_cell.length_c   1.000
_cell.angle_alpha   90.00
_cell.angle_beta   90.00
_cell.angle_gamma   90.00
#
_symmetry.space_group_name_H-M   'P 1'
#
loop_
_entity.id
_entity.type
_entity.pdbx_description
1 polymer ?
#
loop_
_entity_poly.entity_id
_entity_poly.type
_entity_poly.pdbx_seq_one_letter_code
_entity_poly.pdbx_strand_id
1 'polypeptide(L)'
;MFPARCLGAVPAFLVLLASLLVTSCSTTHSGNAPDRVRSEPFGRMPDGQEVRIHTLRNRSGMQVRVMDLGATVTEILAPDRQGQLTNVLLGSQSFDEYRKGFAGSASVIGRFANRIRNARFPLDGREVRVTANMGEHHIHGGREGFASKVWSATTGSSHHSAFVRFHRRSPDGEEGFPGNLDVSVTYTLTDSGEVRLDYEATTDGATVVNLTNHA
;
A
#
# COMPACT_ATOMS: atom_id res chain seq x y z
N MET A 1 -84.31 46.85 53.04
CA MET A 1 -83.66 46.31 54.19
C MET A 1 -83.17 44.91 53.86
N PHE A 2 -81.98 44.77 53.26
CA PHE A 2 -81.38 43.52 52.85
C PHE A 2 -79.90 43.55 53.25
N PRO A 3 -79.36 42.43 53.81
CA PRO A 3 -77.98 42.42 54.23
C PRO A 3 -77.02 42.03 53.13
N ALA A 4 -75.81 42.59 53.20
CA ALA A 4 -74.70 42.36 52.28
C ALA A 4 -74.17 40.92 52.41
N ARG A 5 -73.83 40.34 51.23
CA ARG A 5 -73.07 39.06 51.13
C ARG A 5 -71.60 39.37 50.93
N CYS A 6 -70.78 38.80 51.81
CA CYS A 6 -69.34 38.73 51.67
C CYS A 6 -68.97 37.74 50.59
N LEU A 7 -68.17 38.18 49.60
CA LEU A 7 -67.49 37.30 48.65
C LEU A 7 -66.14 36.88 49.26
N GLY A 8 -66.00 35.58 49.44
CA GLY A 8 -64.75 34.99 49.85
C GLY A 8 -63.75 34.91 48.71
N ALA A 9 -62.53 35.28 49.01
CA ALA A 9 -61.41 35.19 48.09
C ALA A 9 -60.91 33.74 47.91
N VAL A 10 -60.77 33.27 46.68
CA VAL A 10 -60.19 31.99 46.32
C VAL A 10 -58.68 32.17 46.07
N PRO A 11 -57.78 31.41 46.71
CA PRO A 11 -56.36 31.53 46.41
C PRO A 11 -56.03 30.84 45.08
N ALA A 12 -55.36 31.56 44.23
CA ALA A 12 -54.81 31.03 42.97
C ALA A 12 -53.61 30.13 43.28
N PHE A 13 -53.75 28.85 42.99
CA PHE A 13 -52.64 27.92 42.96
C PHE A 13 -51.82 28.11 41.70
N LEU A 14 -50.61 28.61 41.85
CA LEU A 14 -49.63 28.75 40.76
C LEU A 14 -48.99 27.35 40.48
N VAL A 15 -49.39 26.70 39.40
CA VAL A 15 -48.76 25.45 38.96
C VAL A 15 -47.53 25.81 38.17
N LEU A 16 -46.34 25.62 38.76
CA LEU A 16 -45.07 25.76 38.11
C LEU A 16 -44.82 24.49 37.26
N LEU A 17 -45.01 24.59 35.93
CA LEU A 17 -44.56 23.54 34.97
C LEU A 17 -43.04 23.64 34.84
N ALA A 18 -42.29 22.74 35.49
CA ALA A 18 -40.89 22.55 35.26
C ALA A 18 -40.69 21.75 33.97
N SER A 19 -40.36 22.43 32.87
CA SER A 19 -39.98 21.81 31.61
C SER A 19 -38.58 21.17 31.75
N LEU A 20 -38.50 19.89 32.00
CA LEU A 20 -37.24 19.12 31.87
C LEU A 20 -36.84 19.06 30.39
N LEU A 21 -35.90 19.91 30.00
CA LEU A 21 -35.16 19.79 28.77
C LEU A 21 -34.22 18.58 28.90
N VAL A 22 -34.67 17.42 28.42
CA VAL A 22 -33.78 16.25 28.21
C VAL A 22 -32.93 16.55 27.00
N THR A 23 -31.73 17.09 27.23
CA THR A 23 -30.70 17.21 26.20
C THR A 23 -30.19 15.80 25.91
N SER A 24 -30.80 15.18 24.89
CA SER A 24 -30.29 13.92 24.34
C SER A 24 -28.93 14.18 23.70
N CYS A 25 -27.86 13.95 24.44
CA CYS A 25 -26.50 13.93 23.91
C CYS A 25 -26.37 12.69 23.03
N SER A 26 -26.75 12.81 21.77
CA SER A 26 -26.43 11.79 20.76
C SER A 26 -24.93 11.77 20.59
N THR A 27 -24.24 10.93 21.36
CA THR A 27 -22.87 10.55 21.03
C THR A 27 -22.95 9.74 19.74
N THR A 28 -22.77 10.44 18.62
CA THR A 28 -22.41 9.78 17.38
C THR A 28 -21.07 9.10 17.63
N HIS A 29 -21.10 7.82 17.96
CA HIS A 29 -19.95 6.94 17.80
C HIS A 29 -19.63 6.98 16.31
N SER A 30 -18.73 7.89 15.93
CA SER A 30 -17.95 7.73 14.71
C SER A 30 -17.16 6.45 14.92
N GLY A 31 -17.74 5.32 14.55
CA GLY A 31 -17.03 4.08 14.43
C GLY A 31 -15.92 4.35 13.42
N ASN A 32 -14.69 4.60 13.90
CA ASN A 32 -13.52 4.64 13.06
C ASN A 32 -13.54 3.34 12.25
N ALA A 33 -13.79 3.45 10.95
CA ALA A 33 -13.55 2.33 10.04
C ALA A 33 -12.14 1.83 10.36
N PRO A 34 -11.93 0.53 10.56
CA PRO A 34 -10.62 0.01 10.92
C PRO A 34 -9.60 0.57 9.94
N ASP A 35 -8.48 1.05 10.49
CA ASP A 35 -7.41 1.69 9.74
C ASP A 35 -6.98 0.71 8.63
N ARG A 36 -7.40 1.00 7.38
CA ARG A 36 -7.23 0.07 6.25
C ARG A 36 -5.79 -0.01 5.78
N VAL A 37 -4.98 0.99 6.17
CA VAL A 37 -3.57 1.04 5.81
C VAL A 37 -2.77 1.44 7.04
N ARG A 38 -1.77 0.64 7.37
CA ARG A 38 -0.78 0.94 8.40
C ARG A 38 0.61 0.91 7.80
N SER A 39 1.42 1.91 8.13
CA SER A 39 2.83 1.99 7.71
C SER A 39 3.72 2.08 8.94
N GLU A 40 4.71 1.21 9.03
CA GLU A 40 5.63 1.14 10.16
C GLU A 40 7.08 0.90 9.71
N PRO A 41 8.11 1.29 10.50
CA PRO A 41 9.48 0.91 10.22
C PRO A 41 9.61 -0.62 10.17
N PHE A 42 10.39 -1.12 9.21
CA PHE A 42 10.66 -2.56 9.06
C PHE A 42 12.13 -2.88 9.13
N GLY A 43 12.99 -1.99 8.63
CA GLY A 43 14.42 -2.17 8.67
C GLY A 43 15.17 -0.93 8.21
N ARG A 44 16.48 -1.08 8.03
CA ARG A 44 17.36 0.01 7.61
C ARG A 44 18.45 -0.51 6.67
N MET A 45 18.66 0.18 5.57
CA MET A 45 19.74 -0.11 4.63
C MET A 45 21.11 0.25 5.26
N PRO A 46 22.23 -0.28 4.74
CA PRO A 46 23.58 0.03 5.27
C PRO A 46 23.96 1.53 5.23
N ASP A 47 23.40 2.28 4.29
CA ASP A 47 23.58 3.73 4.15
C ASP A 47 22.73 4.53 5.14
N GLY A 48 21.93 3.86 5.98
CA GLY A 48 21.03 4.46 6.96
C GLY A 48 19.62 4.74 6.45
N GLN A 49 19.31 4.53 5.16
CA GLN A 49 17.97 4.74 4.63
C GLN A 49 16.97 3.80 5.33
N GLU A 50 15.89 4.37 5.88
CA GLU A 50 14.81 3.60 6.50
C GLU A 50 14.01 2.88 5.42
N VAL A 51 13.65 1.63 5.69
CA VAL A 51 12.70 0.84 4.91
C VAL A 51 11.46 0.62 5.76
N ARG A 52 10.31 0.97 5.22
CA ARG A 52 9.01 0.80 5.86
C ARG A 52 8.27 -0.40 5.27
N ILE A 53 7.31 -0.90 6.03
CA ILE A 53 6.36 -1.90 5.56
C ILE A 53 4.94 -1.34 5.68
N HIS A 54 4.14 -1.58 4.67
CA HIS A 54 2.76 -1.11 4.55
C HIS A 54 1.82 -2.31 4.60
N THR A 55 0.93 -2.31 5.57
CA THR A 55 -0.12 -3.34 5.70
C THR A 55 -1.42 -2.78 5.14
N LEU A 56 -1.93 -3.40 4.10
CA LEU A 56 -3.26 -3.17 3.56
C LEU A 56 -4.22 -4.18 4.18
N ARG A 57 -5.42 -3.73 4.56
CA ARG A 57 -6.46 -4.59 5.13
C ARG A 57 -7.80 -4.33 4.46
N ASN A 58 -8.51 -5.39 4.09
CA ASN A 58 -9.88 -5.30 3.62
C ASN A 58 -10.89 -5.59 4.72
N ARG A 59 -12.17 -5.47 4.42
CA ARG A 59 -13.25 -5.68 5.40
C ARG A 59 -13.43 -7.12 5.86
N SER A 60 -13.01 -8.09 5.06
CA SER A 60 -13.02 -9.51 5.45
C SER A 60 -11.84 -9.91 6.33
N GLY A 61 -10.93 -8.98 6.63
CA GLY A 61 -9.75 -9.22 7.44
C GLY A 61 -8.53 -9.70 6.65
N MET A 62 -8.65 -9.95 5.34
CA MET A 62 -7.50 -10.24 4.49
C MET A 62 -6.47 -9.13 4.55
N GLN A 63 -5.18 -9.47 4.54
CA GLN A 63 -4.09 -8.52 4.62
C GLN A 63 -3.04 -8.77 3.56
N VAL A 64 -2.44 -7.68 3.07
CA VAL A 64 -1.27 -7.70 2.20
C VAL A 64 -0.22 -6.78 2.80
N ARG A 65 0.99 -7.29 2.99
CA ARG A 65 2.13 -6.50 3.49
C ARG A 65 3.15 -6.30 2.39
N VAL A 66 3.50 -5.05 2.15
CA VAL A 66 4.44 -4.67 1.09
C VAL A 66 5.47 -3.71 1.68
N MET A 67 6.76 -3.95 1.45
CA MET A 67 7.83 -3.07 1.93
C MET A 67 8.41 -2.19 0.82
N ASP A 68 9.05 -1.08 1.21
CA ASP A 68 9.69 -0.13 0.30
C ASP A 68 10.84 -0.75 -0.50
N LEU A 69 11.59 -1.69 0.07
CA LEU A 69 12.70 -2.34 -0.64
C LEU A 69 12.13 -3.25 -1.72
N GLY A 70 12.42 -2.90 -2.98
CA GLY A 70 11.95 -3.64 -4.16
C GLY A 70 10.44 -3.59 -4.38
N ALA A 71 9.69 -2.73 -3.66
CA ALA A 71 8.23 -2.79 -3.59
C ALA A 71 7.74 -4.23 -3.36
N THR A 72 8.38 -4.93 -2.42
CA THR A 72 8.27 -6.37 -2.22
C THR A 72 7.07 -6.74 -1.36
N VAL A 73 6.23 -7.64 -1.84
CA VAL A 73 5.20 -8.28 -1.02
C VAL A 73 5.88 -9.27 -0.07
N THR A 74 5.67 -9.10 1.21
CA THR A 74 6.26 -9.96 2.24
C THR A 74 5.29 -10.98 2.81
N GLU A 75 3.98 -10.69 2.71
CA GLU A 75 2.94 -11.52 3.29
C GLU A 75 1.60 -11.27 2.60
N ILE A 76 0.83 -12.33 2.38
CA ILE A 76 -0.58 -12.28 2.00
C ILE A 76 -1.35 -13.21 2.94
N LEU A 77 -2.06 -12.62 3.92
CA LEU A 77 -2.93 -13.36 4.82
C LEU A 77 -4.33 -13.42 4.21
N ALA A 78 -4.70 -14.59 3.71
CA ALA A 78 -6.02 -14.85 3.16
C ALA A 78 -6.86 -15.73 4.09
N PRO A 79 -8.18 -15.50 4.22
CA PRO A 79 -9.04 -16.35 5.02
C PRO A 79 -9.24 -17.71 4.34
N ASP A 80 -9.14 -18.78 5.12
CA ASP A 80 -9.57 -20.12 4.68
C ASP A 80 -11.09 -20.28 4.78
N ARG A 81 -11.60 -21.51 4.53
CA ARG A 81 -13.04 -21.83 4.57
C ARG A 81 -13.64 -21.63 5.97
N GLN A 82 -12.84 -21.65 7.02
CA GLN A 82 -13.21 -21.43 8.41
C GLN A 82 -13.04 -19.97 8.84
N GLY A 83 -12.57 -19.09 7.93
CA GLY A 83 -12.27 -17.68 8.20
C GLY A 83 -10.93 -17.46 8.91
N GLN A 84 -10.09 -18.49 9.06
CA GLN A 84 -8.77 -18.35 9.65
C GLN A 84 -7.79 -17.77 8.62
N LEU A 85 -7.04 -16.74 9.03
CA LEU A 85 -6.04 -16.11 8.18
C LEU A 85 -4.80 -16.99 8.06
N THR A 86 -4.46 -17.36 6.83
CA THR A 86 -3.26 -18.14 6.53
C THR A 86 -2.40 -17.38 5.53
N ASN A 87 -1.08 -17.37 5.74
CA ASN A 87 -0.16 -16.78 4.76
C ASN A 87 -0.05 -17.70 3.54
N VAL A 88 -0.40 -17.17 2.38
CA VAL A 88 -0.37 -17.91 1.10
C VAL A 88 0.82 -17.54 0.22
N LEU A 89 1.73 -16.69 0.74
CA LEU A 89 2.95 -16.26 0.05
C LEU A 89 4.18 -16.85 0.73
N LEU A 90 5.13 -17.33 -0.08
CA LEU A 90 6.46 -17.65 0.42
C LEU A 90 7.22 -16.36 0.74
N GLY A 91 7.52 -16.12 2.00
CA GLY A 91 8.18 -14.91 2.47
C GLY A 91 8.99 -15.14 3.73
N SER A 92 9.76 -14.12 4.11
CA SER A 92 10.49 -14.07 5.37
C SER A 92 9.92 -13.00 6.31
N GLN A 93 10.06 -13.21 7.61
CA GLN A 93 9.77 -12.21 8.64
C GLN A 93 11.00 -11.31 8.91
N SER A 94 12.16 -11.66 8.36
CA SER A 94 13.42 -10.96 8.57
C SER A 94 13.73 -9.99 7.43
N PHE A 95 13.83 -8.69 7.74
CA PHE A 95 14.32 -7.69 6.81
C PHE A 95 15.72 -8.04 6.26
N ASP A 96 16.59 -8.57 7.10
CA ASP A 96 17.97 -8.94 6.71
C ASP A 96 18.04 -10.04 5.67
N GLU A 97 17.09 -10.98 5.65
CA GLU A 97 17.01 -12.00 4.61
C GLU A 97 16.63 -11.38 3.26
N TYR A 98 15.64 -10.48 3.25
CA TYR A 98 15.28 -9.75 2.03
C TYR A 98 16.43 -8.90 1.50
N ARG A 99 17.11 -8.16 2.39
CA ARG A 99 18.25 -7.33 2.05
C ARG A 99 19.42 -8.12 1.45
N LYS A 100 19.62 -9.36 1.88
CA LYS A 100 20.64 -10.28 1.35
C LYS A 100 20.22 -10.98 0.06
N GLY A 101 18.99 -10.75 -0.43
CA GLY A 101 18.46 -11.37 -1.64
C GLY A 101 17.74 -12.68 -1.37
N PHE A 102 16.67 -12.65 -0.57
CA PHE A 102 15.79 -13.80 -0.36
C PHE A 102 15.25 -14.34 -1.70
N ALA A 103 15.55 -15.59 -2.02
CA ALA A 103 15.31 -16.19 -3.33
C ALA A 103 13.81 -16.34 -3.69
N GLY A 104 12.91 -16.33 -2.72
CA GLY A 104 11.46 -16.34 -2.90
C GLY A 104 10.82 -14.95 -2.82
N SER A 105 11.60 -13.89 -2.99
CA SER A 105 11.13 -12.52 -2.83
C SER A 105 10.15 -12.14 -3.92
N ALA A 106 8.91 -11.81 -3.54
CA ALA A 106 7.88 -11.24 -4.40
C ALA A 106 8.13 -9.74 -4.67
N SER A 107 9.29 -9.42 -5.23
CA SER A 107 9.73 -8.06 -5.55
C SER A 107 9.29 -7.64 -6.95
N VAL A 108 9.25 -6.34 -7.18
CA VAL A 108 9.11 -5.80 -8.54
C VAL A 108 10.43 -5.99 -9.29
N ILE A 109 10.35 -6.66 -10.42
CA ILE A 109 11.46 -6.91 -11.33
C ILE A 109 11.41 -5.89 -12.47
N GLY A 110 12.52 -5.25 -12.72
CA GLY A 110 12.68 -4.22 -13.77
C GLY A 110 14.14 -3.75 -13.88
N ARG A 111 14.49 -3.02 -14.96
CA ARG A 111 13.56 -2.57 -16.04
C ARG A 111 13.02 -3.71 -16.90
N PHE A 112 13.75 -4.82 -17.03
CA PHE A 112 13.38 -5.92 -17.91
C PHE A 112 13.41 -7.25 -17.14
N ALA A 113 12.24 -7.82 -16.95
CA ALA A 113 12.07 -9.12 -16.30
C ALA A 113 12.50 -10.25 -17.25
N ASN A 114 12.99 -11.36 -16.65
CA ASN A 114 13.59 -12.48 -17.36
C ASN A 114 14.89 -12.09 -18.10
N ARG A 115 15.21 -12.72 -19.21
CA ARG A 115 16.55 -12.74 -19.78
C ARG A 115 16.69 -11.90 -21.03
N ILE A 116 17.84 -11.18 -21.14
CA ILE A 116 18.31 -10.61 -22.40
C ILE A 116 19.57 -11.40 -22.79
N ARG A 117 19.48 -12.09 -23.93
CA ARG A 117 20.57 -12.92 -24.44
C ARG A 117 21.80 -12.07 -24.72
N ASN A 118 22.99 -12.54 -24.30
CA ASN A 118 24.28 -11.88 -24.46
C ASN A 118 24.29 -10.42 -23.93
N ALA A 119 23.39 -10.10 -22.98
CA ALA A 119 23.25 -8.80 -22.37
C ALA A 119 23.22 -7.63 -23.38
N ARG A 120 22.57 -7.81 -24.54
CA ARG A 120 22.47 -6.80 -25.59
C ARG A 120 21.22 -6.97 -26.43
N PHE A 121 20.76 -5.85 -26.99
CA PHE A 121 19.60 -5.81 -27.89
C PHE A 121 19.69 -4.61 -28.84
N PRO A 122 19.08 -4.68 -30.02
CA PRO A 122 18.97 -3.53 -30.91
C PRO A 122 17.87 -2.58 -30.43
N LEU A 123 18.15 -1.28 -30.49
CA LEU A 123 17.18 -0.21 -30.23
C LEU A 123 17.51 0.97 -31.14
N ASP A 124 16.55 1.39 -31.96
CA ASP A 124 16.67 2.52 -32.89
C ASP A 124 17.96 2.47 -33.72
N GLY A 125 18.25 1.29 -34.29
CA GLY A 125 19.42 1.06 -35.15
C GLY A 125 20.77 1.00 -34.46
N ARG A 126 20.81 1.04 -33.12
CA ARG A 126 22.02 0.92 -32.30
C ARG A 126 21.99 -0.34 -31.46
N GLU A 127 23.16 -0.92 -31.16
CA GLU A 127 23.27 -1.97 -30.16
C GLU A 127 23.34 -1.34 -28.77
N VAL A 128 22.38 -1.68 -27.89
CA VAL A 128 22.40 -1.35 -26.47
C VAL A 128 22.99 -2.52 -25.70
N ARG A 129 23.91 -2.24 -24.78
CA ARG A 129 24.51 -3.21 -23.87
C ARG A 129 24.06 -2.95 -22.45
N VAL A 130 23.59 -4.00 -21.78
CA VAL A 130 23.17 -3.98 -20.38
C VAL A 130 24.09 -4.85 -19.53
N THR A 131 23.99 -4.71 -18.21
CA THR A 131 24.83 -5.48 -17.28
C THR A 131 24.63 -6.99 -17.45
N ALA A 132 25.70 -7.73 -17.72
CA ALA A 132 25.70 -9.19 -17.67
C ALA A 132 25.80 -9.63 -16.19
N ASN A 133 24.77 -10.26 -15.67
CA ASN A 133 24.69 -10.72 -14.28
C ASN A 133 24.36 -12.21 -14.13
N MET A 134 24.24 -12.92 -15.27
CA MET A 134 24.07 -14.37 -15.33
C MET A 134 24.97 -14.94 -16.46
N GLY A 135 26.25 -15.20 -16.15
CA GLY A 135 27.24 -15.50 -17.18
C GLY A 135 27.37 -14.33 -18.15
N GLU A 136 27.24 -14.60 -19.46
CA GLU A 136 27.23 -13.56 -20.50
C GLU A 136 25.85 -12.91 -20.71
N HIS A 137 24.81 -13.37 -20.01
CA HIS A 137 23.45 -12.92 -20.17
C HIS A 137 23.05 -11.91 -19.09
N HIS A 138 22.02 -11.11 -19.41
CA HIS A 138 21.33 -10.29 -18.42
C HIS A 138 20.10 -11.02 -17.90
N ILE A 139 19.79 -10.87 -16.61
CA ILE A 139 18.55 -11.37 -16.00
C ILE A 139 17.99 -10.35 -15.01
N HIS A 140 16.68 -10.21 -15.01
CA HIS A 140 15.89 -9.51 -13.98
C HIS A 140 16.35 -8.08 -13.67
N GLY A 141 16.74 -7.33 -14.69
CA GLY A 141 17.07 -5.90 -14.52
C GLY A 141 18.50 -5.62 -14.06
N GLY A 142 19.37 -6.65 -13.93
CA GLY A 142 20.78 -6.47 -13.63
C GLY A 142 21.16 -6.83 -12.20
N ARG A 143 22.37 -6.43 -11.79
CA ARG A 143 22.91 -6.72 -10.44
C ARG A 143 22.20 -5.90 -9.37
N GLU A 144 21.89 -4.65 -9.71
CA GLU A 144 21.21 -3.69 -8.86
C GLU A 144 19.89 -3.23 -9.48
N GLY A 145 19.11 -4.18 -9.99
CA GLY A 145 17.80 -3.93 -10.56
C GLY A 145 16.77 -3.45 -9.53
N PHE A 146 15.54 -3.33 -9.94
CA PHE A 146 14.46 -2.73 -9.14
C PHE A 146 14.20 -3.40 -7.80
N ALA A 147 14.44 -4.70 -7.69
CA ALA A 147 14.28 -5.46 -6.46
C ALA A 147 15.25 -5.03 -5.33
N SER A 148 16.39 -4.44 -5.67
CA SER A 148 17.41 -3.99 -4.70
C SER A 148 17.28 -2.52 -4.30
N LYS A 149 16.34 -1.79 -4.87
CA LYS A 149 16.17 -0.34 -4.64
C LYS A 149 15.06 -0.07 -3.64
N VAL A 150 15.24 0.96 -2.82
CA VAL A 150 14.19 1.48 -1.96
C VAL A 150 13.32 2.45 -2.78
N TRP A 151 12.01 2.23 -2.76
CA TRP A 151 11.03 3.02 -3.49
C TRP A 151 10.36 4.01 -2.54
N SER A 152 9.94 5.15 -3.04
CA SER A 152 9.05 6.04 -2.30
C SER A 152 7.62 5.49 -2.31
N ALA A 153 6.92 5.59 -1.17
CA ALA A 153 5.58 5.05 -1.04
C ALA A 153 4.55 6.14 -0.71
N THR A 154 3.35 6.00 -1.28
CA THR A 154 2.16 6.76 -0.92
C THR A 154 1.03 5.79 -0.67
N THR A 155 0.34 5.93 0.45
CA THR A 155 -0.75 5.04 0.84
C THR A 155 -2.08 5.75 0.84
N GLY A 156 -3.15 4.98 0.69
CA GLY A 156 -4.50 5.51 0.80
C GLY A 156 -5.55 4.40 0.83
N SER A 157 -6.79 4.82 1.01
CA SER A 157 -7.93 3.91 0.97
C SER A 157 -9.14 4.59 0.36
N SER A 158 -10.02 3.78 -0.21
CA SER A 158 -11.35 4.16 -0.66
C SER A 158 -12.41 3.46 0.19
N HIS A 159 -13.67 3.66 -0.17
CA HIS A 159 -14.77 2.94 0.48
C HIS A 159 -14.65 1.40 0.30
N HIS A 160 -14.03 0.93 -0.79
CA HIS A 160 -14.01 -0.49 -1.18
C HIS A 160 -12.62 -1.11 -1.30
N SER A 161 -11.55 -0.35 -1.04
CA SER A 161 -10.17 -0.83 -1.19
C SER A 161 -9.19 -0.08 -0.31
N ALA A 162 -8.02 -0.68 -0.11
CA ALA A 162 -6.82 -0.05 0.42
C ALA A 162 -5.70 -0.18 -0.62
N PHE A 163 -4.79 0.79 -0.69
CA PHE A 163 -3.69 0.72 -1.64
C PHE A 163 -2.40 1.30 -1.07
N VAL A 164 -1.29 0.85 -1.66
CA VAL A 164 0.02 1.50 -1.58
C VAL A 164 0.58 1.63 -3.00
N ARG A 165 0.98 2.85 -3.36
CA ARG A 165 1.66 3.17 -4.61
C ARG A 165 3.13 3.41 -4.33
N PHE A 166 3.98 2.64 -4.96
CA PHE A 166 5.43 2.83 -4.97
C PHE A 166 5.85 3.55 -6.24
N HIS A 167 6.81 4.44 -6.10
CA HIS A 167 7.39 5.19 -7.21
C HIS A 167 8.90 5.24 -7.09
N ARG A 168 9.58 5.16 -8.22
CA ARG A 168 11.01 5.47 -8.35
C ARG A 168 11.34 6.02 -9.72
N ARG A 169 12.41 6.82 -9.77
CA ARG A 169 13.08 7.17 -11.01
C ARG A 169 14.30 6.26 -11.19
N SER A 170 14.36 5.61 -12.34
CA SER A 170 15.53 4.86 -12.81
C SER A 170 16.30 5.76 -13.79
N PRO A 171 17.51 6.23 -13.45
CA PRO A 171 18.24 7.18 -14.28
C PRO A 171 18.72 6.54 -15.59
N ASP A 172 18.98 7.39 -16.58
CA ASP A 172 19.65 6.98 -17.82
C ASP A 172 20.95 6.24 -17.50
N GLY A 173 21.18 5.10 -18.16
CA GLY A 173 22.36 4.25 -17.97
C GLY A 173 22.29 3.31 -16.76
N GLU A 174 21.22 3.32 -15.93
CA GLU A 174 21.08 2.33 -14.85
C GLU A 174 21.07 0.91 -15.44
N GLU A 175 22.00 0.07 -14.97
CA GLU A 175 22.27 -1.28 -15.49
C GLU A 175 22.49 -1.35 -17.02
N GLY A 176 22.83 -0.21 -17.65
CA GLY A 176 23.04 -0.05 -19.08
C GLY A 176 21.80 0.28 -19.91
N PHE A 177 20.64 0.40 -19.29
CA PHE A 177 19.41 0.78 -19.99
C PHE A 177 19.38 2.28 -20.32
N PRO A 178 19.08 2.69 -21.57
CA PRO A 178 19.01 4.09 -21.95
C PRO A 178 17.73 4.77 -21.48
N GLY A 179 17.78 6.10 -21.37
CA GLY A 179 16.69 6.98 -21.00
C GLY A 179 16.37 6.97 -19.51
N ASN A 180 15.90 8.09 -18.98
CA ASN A 180 15.34 8.12 -17.64
C ASN A 180 13.96 7.47 -17.65
N LEU A 181 13.66 6.65 -16.65
CA LEU A 181 12.38 5.98 -16.51
C LEU A 181 11.76 6.34 -15.16
N ASP A 182 10.63 7.04 -15.17
CA ASP A 182 9.79 7.21 -13.99
C ASP A 182 8.79 6.05 -13.95
N VAL A 183 8.81 5.25 -12.90
CA VAL A 183 8.00 4.04 -12.80
C VAL A 183 7.25 4.00 -11.47
N SER A 184 6.01 3.56 -11.54
CA SER A 184 5.17 3.31 -10.37
C SER A 184 4.55 1.92 -10.43
N VAL A 185 4.33 1.33 -9.26
CA VAL A 185 3.49 0.15 -9.09
C VAL A 185 2.50 0.42 -7.96
N THR A 186 1.22 0.17 -8.19
CA THR A 186 0.18 0.30 -7.18
C THR A 186 -0.35 -1.07 -6.82
N TYR A 187 -0.21 -1.44 -5.55
CA TYR A 187 -0.85 -2.62 -4.96
C TYR A 187 -2.18 -2.19 -4.38
N THR A 188 -3.26 -2.80 -4.82
CA THR A 188 -4.61 -2.54 -4.32
C THR A 188 -5.21 -3.83 -3.77
N LEU A 189 -5.66 -3.79 -2.51
CA LEU A 189 -6.45 -4.85 -1.89
C LEU A 189 -7.91 -4.41 -1.85
N THR A 190 -8.78 -5.16 -2.53
CA THR A 190 -10.22 -4.88 -2.57
C THR A 190 -11.00 -5.60 -1.48
N ASP A 191 -12.22 -5.15 -1.20
CA ASP A 191 -13.13 -5.83 -0.26
C ASP A 191 -13.61 -7.19 -0.78
N SER A 192 -13.54 -7.42 -2.11
CA SER A 192 -13.78 -8.72 -2.72
C SER A 192 -12.63 -9.72 -2.58
N GLY A 193 -11.49 -9.30 -2.00
CA GLY A 193 -10.32 -10.16 -1.80
C GLY A 193 -9.39 -10.23 -3.01
N GLU A 194 -9.52 -9.31 -3.95
CA GLU A 194 -8.61 -9.19 -5.09
C GLU A 194 -7.35 -8.41 -4.67
N VAL A 195 -6.17 -8.90 -5.04
CA VAL A 195 -4.90 -8.19 -4.99
C VAL A 195 -4.52 -7.78 -6.41
N ARG A 196 -4.64 -6.49 -6.71
CA ARG A 196 -4.36 -5.94 -8.04
C ARG A 196 -3.04 -5.18 -8.03
N LEU A 197 -2.25 -5.36 -9.08
CA LEU A 197 -1.00 -4.66 -9.34
C LEU A 197 -1.13 -3.88 -10.65
N ASP A 198 -1.10 -2.56 -10.55
CA ASP A 198 -1.13 -1.66 -11.70
C ASP A 198 0.26 -1.04 -11.87
N TYR A 199 0.84 -1.17 -13.09
CA TYR A 199 2.15 -0.62 -13.43
C TYR A 199 1.99 0.56 -14.37
N GLU A 200 2.73 1.63 -14.09
CA GLU A 200 2.80 2.82 -14.93
C GLU A 200 4.26 3.20 -15.14
N ALA A 201 4.64 3.56 -16.36
CA ALA A 201 5.98 4.02 -16.67
C ALA A 201 5.96 5.11 -17.73
N THR A 202 6.81 6.13 -17.54
CA THR A 202 7.07 7.18 -18.52
C THR A 202 8.58 7.36 -18.69
N THR A 203 9.02 7.72 -19.89
CA THR A 203 10.44 7.87 -20.21
C THR A 203 10.66 9.11 -21.09
N ASP A 204 11.86 9.68 -21.00
CA ASP A 204 12.32 10.79 -21.81
C ASP A 204 13.16 10.36 -23.04
N GLY A 205 13.44 9.07 -23.17
CA GLY A 205 14.17 8.48 -24.29
C GLY A 205 13.75 7.05 -24.58
N ALA A 206 14.02 6.57 -25.78
CA ALA A 206 13.71 5.18 -26.14
C ALA A 206 14.40 4.20 -25.18
N THR A 207 13.64 3.27 -24.63
CA THR A 207 14.11 2.21 -23.72
C THR A 207 13.20 0.99 -23.80
N VAL A 208 13.62 -0.11 -23.19
CA VAL A 208 12.79 -1.32 -23.06
C VAL A 208 12.25 -1.42 -21.63
N VAL A 209 10.98 -1.79 -21.52
CA VAL A 209 10.30 -1.97 -20.24
C VAL A 209 9.51 -3.27 -20.26
N ASN A 210 9.77 -4.15 -19.29
CA ASN A 210 9.03 -5.38 -19.06
C ASN A 210 9.01 -5.65 -17.55
N LEU A 211 7.95 -5.23 -16.89
CA LEU A 211 7.82 -5.29 -15.43
C LEU A 211 7.01 -6.49 -15.00
N THR A 212 7.33 -7.04 -13.84
CA THR A 212 6.53 -8.07 -13.17
C THR A 212 6.74 -8.01 -11.66
N ASN A 213 5.84 -8.62 -10.90
CA ASN A 213 6.11 -9.07 -9.53
C ASN A 213 6.59 -10.53 -9.60
N HIS A 214 7.52 -10.90 -8.74
CA HIS A 214 8.16 -12.22 -8.77
C HIS A 214 7.56 -13.19 -7.73
N ALA A 215 6.25 -12.99 -7.36
CA ALA A 215 5.52 -13.91 -6.49
C ALA A 215 5.26 -15.27 -7.16
#